data_7de91c3f66a42c5b4fcc045df62a551a
#
_entry.id   7de91c3f66a42c5b4fcc045df62a551a
#
_cell.length_a   1.000
_cell.length_b   1.000
_cell.length_c   1.000
_cell.angle_alpha   90.00
_cell.angle_beta   90.00
_cell.angle_gamma   90.00
#
_symmetry.space_group_name_H-M   'P 1'
#
loop_
_entity.id
_entity.type
_entity.pdbx_description
1 polymer ?
#
loop_
_entity_poly.entity_id
_entity_poly.type
_entity_poly.pdbx_seq_one_letter_code
_entity_poly.pdbx_strand_id
1 'polypeptide(L)'
;MKSLYKELDPKIRIRIKLVFLISIVTTFLELLSIISIFPIIKSVFDPKFISEKLNFLDLRISDQEIIFFVMSGVILIFLVKNIAIYYFSVLQSKFINFATVDLTSKYFKKYLDLDYSEFIKFNSSYYVRNVIENISTLFGVYLKSTITLFIEILLVSILLFILFNLDFVSTLYFLLLFSFLGLFVYYIFRNKLTNYGSHINEYYAKKLINLNQGFNSFKEIN
;
A
#
# COMPACT_ATOMS: atom_id res chain seq x y z
N MET A 1 8.72 1.55 -16.53
CA MET A 1 7.30 1.23 -16.27
C MET A 1 6.41 1.21 -17.51
N LYS A 2 6.46 2.22 -18.42
CA LYS A 2 5.61 2.21 -19.64
C LYS A 2 5.84 0.99 -20.59
N SER A 3 7.07 0.49 -20.70
CA SER A 3 7.39 -0.69 -21.54
C SER A 3 6.82 -1.98 -20.92
N LEU A 4 7.03 -2.19 -19.64
CA LEU A 4 6.47 -3.34 -18.91
C LEU A 4 4.94 -3.38 -18.95
N TYR A 5 4.28 -2.22 -18.82
CA TYR A 5 2.82 -2.15 -18.90
C TYR A 5 2.29 -2.55 -20.29
N LYS A 6 3.05 -2.33 -21.37
CA LYS A 6 2.70 -2.77 -22.74
C LYS A 6 2.82 -4.29 -22.94
N GLU A 7 3.71 -4.95 -22.21
CA GLU A 7 3.92 -6.41 -22.31
C GLU A 7 2.93 -7.22 -21.46
N LEU A 8 2.23 -6.55 -20.51
CA LEU A 8 1.22 -7.19 -19.69
C LEU A 8 -0.02 -7.54 -20.49
N ASP A 9 -0.58 -8.70 -20.22
CA ASP A 9 -1.86 -9.15 -20.77
C ASP A 9 -2.97 -8.13 -20.53
N PRO A 10 -3.91 -7.91 -21.48
CA PRO A 10 -5.05 -7.03 -21.29
C PRO A 10 -5.83 -7.31 -19.99
N LYS A 11 -5.97 -8.59 -19.62
CA LYS A 11 -6.62 -9.02 -18.38
C LYS A 11 -5.90 -8.49 -17.12
N ILE A 12 -4.57 -8.48 -17.12
CA ILE A 12 -3.77 -7.96 -15.99
C ILE A 12 -3.88 -6.44 -15.92
N ARG A 13 -3.84 -5.75 -17.05
CA ARG A 13 -4.00 -4.28 -17.10
C ARG A 13 -5.34 -3.83 -16.51
N ILE A 14 -6.42 -4.55 -16.81
CA ILE A 14 -7.75 -4.27 -16.25
C ILE A 14 -7.72 -4.47 -14.73
N ARG A 15 -7.10 -5.54 -14.24
CA ARG A 15 -6.99 -5.81 -12.79
C ARG A 15 -6.17 -4.77 -12.05
N ILE A 16 -5.08 -4.30 -12.63
CA ILE A 16 -4.29 -3.19 -12.05
C ILE A 16 -5.15 -1.92 -11.94
N LYS A 17 -5.93 -1.59 -12.98
CA LYS A 17 -6.86 -0.46 -12.93
C LYS A 17 -7.92 -0.64 -11.84
N LEU A 18 -8.44 -1.85 -11.67
CA LEU A 18 -9.39 -2.17 -10.59
C LEU A 18 -8.76 -1.99 -9.21
N VAL A 19 -7.50 -2.40 -9.03
CA VAL A 19 -6.77 -2.17 -7.77
C VAL A 19 -6.66 -0.68 -7.47
N PHE A 20 -6.31 0.16 -8.45
CA PHE A 20 -6.30 1.62 -8.27
C PHE A 20 -7.68 2.19 -7.91
N LEU A 21 -8.74 1.72 -8.56
CA LEU A 21 -10.11 2.17 -8.27
C LEU A 21 -10.53 1.77 -6.85
N ILE A 22 -10.26 0.53 -6.45
CA ILE A 22 -10.49 0.05 -5.07
C ILE A 22 -9.71 0.90 -4.06
N SER A 23 -8.47 1.25 -4.40
CA SER A 23 -7.62 2.09 -3.55
C SER A 23 -8.20 3.50 -3.35
N ILE A 24 -8.80 4.09 -4.37
CA ILE A 24 -9.51 5.38 -4.25
C ILE A 24 -10.71 5.24 -3.30
N VAL A 25 -11.48 4.17 -3.43
CA VAL A 25 -12.64 3.92 -2.54
C VAL A 25 -12.18 3.76 -1.08
N THR A 26 -11.09 3.01 -0.83
CA THR A 26 -10.54 2.88 0.53
C THR A 26 -10.07 4.21 1.11
N THR A 27 -9.44 5.08 0.29
CA THR A 27 -9.05 6.42 0.72
C THR A 27 -10.26 7.26 1.16
N PHE A 28 -11.37 7.21 0.41
CA PHE A 28 -12.60 7.89 0.81
C PHE A 28 -13.16 7.36 2.13
N LEU A 29 -13.13 6.05 2.36
CA LEU A 29 -13.54 5.45 3.63
C LEU A 29 -12.63 5.88 4.80
N GLU A 30 -11.33 6.01 4.56
CA GLU A 30 -10.38 6.54 5.54
C GLU A 30 -10.67 8.00 5.88
N LEU A 31 -10.89 8.84 4.87
CA LEU A 31 -11.27 10.24 5.07
C LEU A 31 -12.56 10.38 5.88
N LEU A 32 -13.60 9.62 5.53
CA LEU A 32 -14.87 9.61 6.27
C LEU A 32 -14.65 9.28 7.75
N SER A 33 -13.77 8.31 8.05
CA SER A 33 -13.48 7.96 9.44
C SER A 33 -12.74 9.06 10.19
N ILE A 34 -11.80 9.75 9.54
CA ILE A 34 -11.08 10.88 10.17
C ILE A 34 -12.05 12.02 10.44
N ILE A 35 -12.89 12.36 9.46
CA ILE A 35 -13.89 13.42 9.59
C ILE A 35 -14.93 13.08 10.67
N SER A 36 -15.28 11.79 10.84
CA SER A 36 -16.25 11.35 11.86
C SER A 36 -15.77 11.54 13.30
N ILE A 37 -14.47 11.80 13.53
CA ILE A 37 -13.95 12.17 14.84
C ILE A 37 -14.39 13.59 15.24
N PHE A 38 -14.60 14.48 14.27
CA PHE A 38 -14.98 15.87 14.55
C PHE A 38 -16.28 16.02 15.34
N PRO A 39 -17.39 15.32 15.03
CA PRO A 39 -18.60 15.34 15.84
C PRO A 39 -18.38 14.91 17.30
N ILE A 40 -17.50 13.93 17.56
CA ILE A 40 -17.16 13.50 18.92
C ILE A 40 -16.51 14.66 19.69
N ILE A 41 -15.48 15.26 19.10
CA ILE A 41 -14.78 16.38 19.73
C ILE A 41 -15.78 17.50 20.02
N LYS A 42 -16.60 17.86 19.03
CA LYS A 42 -17.64 18.90 19.20
C LYS A 42 -18.66 18.55 20.29
N SER A 43 -19.12 17.29 20.36
CA SER A 43 -20.11 16.86 21.37
C SER A 43 -19.57 16.91 22.78
N VAL A 44 -18.25 16.72 22.96
CA VAL A 44 -17.62 16.80 24.28
C VAL A 44 -17.44 18.25 24.75
N PHE A 45 -17.05 19.16 23.84
CA PHE A 45 -16.81 20.57 24.17
C PHE A 45 -18.08 21.43 24.15
N ASP A 46 -19.04 21.10 23.28
CA ASP A 46 -20.29 21.81 23.12
C ASP A 46 -21.45 20.85 22.82
N PRO A 47 -22.06 20.26 23.87
CA PRO A 47 -23.16 19.30 23.67
C PRO A 47 -24.36 19.92 22.94
N LYS A 48 -24.59 21.22 23.09
CA LYS A 48 -25.71 21.94 22.45
C LYS A 48 -25.57 22.01 20.94
N PHE A 49 -24.35 22.01 20.41
CA PHE A 49 -24.10 22.04 18.98
C PHE A 49 -24.75 20.87 18.24
N ILE A 50 -24.79 19.71 18.83
CA ILE A 50 -25.37 18.50 18.22
C ILE A 50 -26.87 18.44 18.51
N SER A 51 -27.32 18.82 19.73
CA SER A 51 -28.74 18.86 20.07
C SER A 51 -29.51 19.82 19.15
N GLU A 52 -28.96 21.00 18.86
CA GLU A 52 -29.57 21.95 17.90
C GLU A 52 -29.68 21.37 16.48
N LYS A 53 -28.70 20.59 16.02
CA LYS A 53 -28.75 19.95 14.72
C LYS A 53 -29.67 18.72 14.67
N LEU A 54 -29.87 18.04 15.80
CA LEU A 54 -30.77 16.90 15.92
C LEU A 54 -32.21 17.30 16.27
N ASN A 55 -32.45 18.53 16.70
CA ASN A 55 -33.79 19.05 16.98
C ASN A 55 -34.75 18.91 15.79
N PHE A 56 -34.23 18.82 14.58
CA PHE A 56 -35.05 18.56 13.38
C PHE A 56 -35.71 17.15 13.41
N LEU A 57 -35.21 16.22 14.26
CA LEU A 57 -35.77 14.88 14.44
C LEU A 57 -36.77 14.77 15.60
N ASP A 58 -37.15 15.90 16.27
CA ASP A 58 -38.08 15.96 17.39
C ASP A 58 -37.78 14.97 18.56
N LEU A 59 -36.52 14.56 18.69
CA LEU A 59 -36.08 13.63 19.72
C LEU A 59 -35.74 14.45 21.00
N ARG A 60 -36.57 14.30 22.02
CA ARG A 60 -36.28 14.82 23.40
C ARG A 60 -35.22 13.92 24.05
N ILE A 61 -33.96 14.06 23.65
CA ILE A 61 -32.85 13.25 24.11
C ILE A 61 -32.00 14.10 25.05
N SER A 62 -31.54 13.54 26.17
CA SER A 62 -30.61 14.22 27.09
C SER A 62 -29.23 14.39 26.45
N ASP A 63 -28.45 15.41 26.89
CA ASP A 63 -27.10 15.66 26.34
C ASP A 63 -26.19 14.44 26.47
N GLN A 64 -26.33 13.63 27.53
CA GLN A 64 -25.55 12.40 27.72
C GLN A 64 -25.91 11.31 26.72
N GLU A 65 -27.19 11.14 26.43
CA GLU A 65 -27.66 10.18 25.41
C GLU A 65 -27.21 10.58 24.00
N ILE A 66 -27.16 11.89 23.71
CA ILE A 66 -26.65 12.40 22.44
C ILE A 66 -25.16 12.02 22.26
N ILE A 67 -24.34 12.25 23.30
CA ILE A 67 -22.91 11.88 23.27
C ILE A 67 -22.76 10.39 23.03
N PHE A 68 -23.52 9.55 23.75
CA PHE A 68 -23.49 8.09 23.59
C PHE A 68 -23.90 7.66 22.18
N PHE A 69 -24.93 8.27 21.62
CA PHE A 69 -25.42 7.97 20.26
C PHE A 69 -24.37 8.34 19.20
N VAL A 70 -23.75 9.50 19.32
CA VAL A 70 -22.67 9.95 18.41
C VAL A 70 -21.47 9.02 18.50
N MET A 71 -21.04 8.67 19.73
CA MET A 71 -19.92 7.73 19.92
C MET A 71 -20.21 6.37 19.32
N SER A 72 -21.41 5.84 19.55
CA SER A 72 -21.83 4.55 18.99
C SER A 72 -21.85 4.59 17.46
N GLY A 73 -22.35 5.67 16.88
CA GLY A 73 -22.35 5.87 15.42
C GLY A 73 -20.94 5.90 14.84
N VAL A 74 -20.03 6.60 15.47
CA VAL A 74 -18.63 6.65 15.03
C VAL A 74 -17.94 5.28 15.17
N ILE A 75 -18.16 4.56 16.27
CA ILE A 75 -17.64 3.20 16.43
C ILE A 75 -18.16 2.30 15.30
N LEU A 76 -19.42 2.39 14.95
CA LEU A 76 -20.01 1.63 13.85
C LEU A 76 -19.36 1.97 12.49
N ILE A 77 -19.15 3.26 12.21
CA ILE A 77 -18.43 3.72 11.01
C ILE A 77 -17.02 3.12 10.95
N PHE A 78 -16.29 3.14 12.08
CA PHE A 78 -14.95 2.57 12.17
C PHE A 78 -14.95 1.04 11.94
N LEU A 79 -15.92 0.31 12.49
CA LEU A 79 -16.06 -1.12 12.29
C LEU A 79 -16.33 -1.45 10.81
N VAL A 80 -17.33 -0.81 10.22
CA VAL A 80 -17.68 -1.01 8.80
C VAL A 80 -16.51 -0.68 7.89
N LYS A 81 -15.84 0.45 8.14
CA LYS A 81 -14.65 0.85 7.39
C LYS A 81 -13.55 -0.19 7.47
N ASN A 82 -13.19 -0.65 8.68
CA ASN A 82 -12.08 -1.60 8.85
C ASN A 82 -12.37 -2.95 8.18
N ILE A 83 -13.62 -3.43 8.23
CA ILE A 83 -14.06 -4.62 7.51
C ILE A 83 -13.92 -4.42 5.98
N ALA A 84 -14.34 -3.26 5.48
CA ALA A 84 -14.23 -2.95 4.06
C ALA A 84 -12.77 -2.86 3.59
N ILE A 85 -11.90 -2.17 4.35
CA ILE A 85 -10.47 -2.06 4.06
C ILE A 85 -9.80 -3.43 4.08
N TYR A 86 -10.12 -4.28 5.06
CA TYR A 86 -9.61 -5.65 5.11
C TYR A 86 -10.00 -6.43 3.86
N TYR A 87 -11.27 -6.41 3.47
CA TYR A 87 -11.75 -7.08 2.27
C TYR A 87 -11.05 -6.58 1.00
N PHE A 88 -10.91 -5.28 0.84
CA PHE A 88 -10.20 -4.67 -0.29
C PHE A 88 -8.71 -5.02 -0.30
N SER A 89 -8.05 -5.07 0.85
CA SER A 89 -6.65 -5.50 0.97
C SER A 89 -6.46 -6.96 0.51
N VAL A 90 -7.39 -7.84 0.85
CA VAL A 90 -7.38 -9.24 0.37
C VAL A 90 -7.57 -9.31 -1.14
N LEU A 91 -8.50 -8.53 -1.70
CA LEU A 91 -8.71 -8.45 -3.16
C LEU A 91 -7.46 -7.93 -3.87
N GLN A 92 -6.86 -6.86 -3.36
CA GLN A 92 -5.62 -6.30 -3.90
C GLN A 92 -4.49 -7.33 -3.91
N SER A 93 -4.30 -8.05 -2.81
CA SER A 93 -3.29 -9.10 -2.70
C SER A 93 -3.53 -10.24 -3.69
N LYS A 94 -4.77 -10.68 -3.87
CA LYS A 94 -5.14 -11.69 -4.87
C LYS A 94 -4.80 -11.22 -6.28
N PHE A 95 -5.07 -9.96 -6.64
CA PHE A 95 -4.76 -9.43 -7.97
C PHE A 95 -3.27 -9.32 -8.22
N ILE A 96 -2.49 -8.89 -7.23
CA ILE A 96 -1.03 -8.81 -7.30
C ILE A 96 -0.45 -10.22 -7.49
N ASN A 97 -0.87 -11.19 -6.67
CA ASN A 97 -0.39 -12.56 -6.77
C ASN A 97 -0.71 -13.20 -8.13
N PHE A 98 -1.92 -12.97 -8.63
CA PHE A 98 -2.28 -13.48 -9.97
C PHE A 98 -1.41 -12.88 -11.07
N ALA A 99 -1.13 -11.58 -11.02
CA ALA A 99 -0.25 -10.92 -11.98
C ALA A 99 1.18 -11.45 -11.88
N THR A 100 1.66 -11.73 -10.67
CA THR A 100 2.98 -12.32 -10.42
C THR A 100 3.07 -13.70 -11.06
N VAL A 101 2.11 -14.59 -10.80
CA VAL A 101 2.09 -15.96 -11.34
C VAL A 101 2.03 -15.95 -12.87
N ASP A 102 1.17 -15.12 -13.47
CA ASP A 102 1.06 -15.05 -14.94
C ASP A 102 2.38 -14.60 -15.59
N LEU A 103 3.00 -13.55 -15.05
CA LEU A 103 4.25 -13.06 -15.58
C LEU A 103 5.40 -14.07 -15.36
N THR A 104 5.46 -14.70 -14.21
CA THR A 104 6.39 -15.78 -13.91
C THR A 104 6.29 -16.91 -14.96
N SER A 105 5.08 -17.35 -15.24
CA SER A 105 4.83 -18.41 -16.22
C SER A 105 5.24 -18.00 -17.63
N LYS A 106 5.00 -16.74 -18.03
CA LYS A 106 5.41 -16.22 -19.34
C LYS A 106 6.92 -16.13 -19.48
N TYR A 107 7.62 -15.61 -18.49
CA TYR A 107 9.07 -15.50 -18.53
C TYR A 107 9.73 -16.88 -18.45
N PHE A 108 9.17 -17.80 -17.67
CA PHE A 108 9.65 -19.18 -17.62
C PHE A 108 9.56 -19.85 -19.01
N LYS A 109 8.41 -19.75 -19.70
CA LYS A 109 8.27 -20.24 -21.07
C LYS A 109 9.28 -19.60 -22.02
N LYS A 110 9.42 -18.26 -21.96
CA LYS A 110 10.37 -17.53 -22.80
C LYS A 110 11.81 -18.01 -22.59
N TYR A 111 12.20 -18.40 -21.39
CA TYR A 111 13.53 -18.96 -21.13
C TYR A 111 13.68 -20.41 -21.63
N LEU A 112 12.60 -21.19 -21.62
CA LEU A 112 12.62 -22.54 -22.20
C LEU A 112 12.68 -22.52 -23.74
N ASP A 113 12.17 -21.47 -24.37
CA ASP A 113 12.18 -21.27 -25.83
C ASP A 113 13.49 -20.63 -26.32
N LEU A 114 14.49 -20.37 -25.47
CA LEU A 114 15.79 -19.85 -25.85
C LEU A 114 16.62 -20.93 -26.58
N ASP A 115 17.37 -20.51 -27.58
CA ASP A 115 18.36 -21.36 -28.19
C ASP A 115 19.43 -21.82 -27.18
N TYR A 116 19.90 -23.05 -27.31
CA TYR A 116 20.91 -23.62 -26.41
C TYR A 116 22.15 -22.73 -26.28
N SER A 117 22.59 -22.11 -27.36
CA SER A 117 23.72 -21.17 -27.38
C SER A 117 23.50 -19.91 -26.58
N GLU A 118 22.25 -19.48 -26.40
CA GLU A 118 21.88 -18.34 -25.54
C GLU A 118 21.69 -18.77 -24.10
N PHE A 119 21.11 -19.96 -23.90
CA PHE A 119 20.85 -20.48 -22.55
C PHE A 119 22.15 -20.74 -21.76
N ILE A 120 23.20 -21.25 -22.41
CA ILE A 120 24.49 -21.55 -21.74
C ILE A 120 25.30 -20.29 -21.35
N LYS A 121 24.95 -19.10 -21.84
CA LYS A 121 25.65 -17.85 -21.49
C LYS A 121 25.54 -17.50 -20.00
N PHE A 122 24.50 -17.98 -19.36
CA PHE A 122 24.26 -17.70 -17.94
C PHE A 122 24.02 -18.99 -17.17
N ASN A 123 24.36 -18.96 -15.87
CA ASN A 123 24.11 -20.08 -14.96
C ASN A 123 22.58 -20.22 -14.73
N SER A 124 22.10 -21.44 -14.50
CA SER A 124 20.71 -21.74 -14.15
C SER A 124 20.17 -20.88 -13.00
N SER A 125 21.00 -20.58 -12.00
CA SER A 125 20.66 -19.68 -10.89
C SER A 125 20.27 -18.26 -11.34
N TYR A 126 20.82 -17.77 -12.45
CA TYR A 126 20.45 -16.47 -13.02
C TYR A 126 19.00 -16.47 -13.51
N TYR A 127 18.61 -17.51 -14.25
CA TYR A 127 17.25 -17.64 -14.76
C TYR A 127 16.23 -17.84 -13.65
N VAL A 128 16.55 -18.70 -12.66
CA VAL A 128 15.70 -18.93 -11.50
C VAL A 128 15.47 -17.63 -10.71
N ARG A 129 16.54 -16.86 -10.47
CA ARG A 129 16.44 -15.55 -9.80
C ARG A 129 15.54 -14.59 -10.56
N ASN A 130 15.70 -14.48 -11.88
CA ASN A 130 14.91 -13.58 -12.69
C ASN A 130 13.42 -13.94 -12.69
N VAL A 131 13.10 -15.22 -12.78
CA VAL A 131 11.72 -15.71 -12.83
C VAL A 131 11.04 -15.64 -11.47
N ILE A 132 11.73 -16.03 -10.41
CA ILE A 132 11.11 -16.13 -9.08
C ILE A 132 11.26 -14.82 -8.29
N GLU A 133 12.48 -14.33 -8.11
CA GLU A 133 12.73 -13.19 -7.20
C GLU A 133 12.44 -11.84 -7.85
N ASN A 134 12.95 -11.58 -9.05
CA ASN A 134 12.82 -10.27 -9.66
C ASN A 134 11.36 -9.96 -9.99
N ILE A 135 10.59 -10.94 -10.47
CA ILE A 135 9.16 -10.76 -10.76
C ILE A 135 8.36 -10.61 -9.47
N SER A 136 8.64 -11.43 -8.45
CA SER A 136 7.99 -11.30 -7.14
C SER A 136 8.27 -9.96 -6.49
N THR A 137 9.49 -9.46 -6.57
CA THR A 137 9.88 -8.14 -6.07
C THR A 137 9.18 -7.02 -6.84
N LEU A 138 9.09 -7.15 -8.17
CA LEU A 138 8.44 -6.15 -9.01
C LEU A 138 6.96 -5.96 -8.63
N PHE A 139 6.21 -7.04 -8.49
CA PHE A 139 4.78 -6.97 -8.18
C PHE A 139 4.52 -6.89 -6.68
N GLY A 140 5.17 -7.71 -5.88
CA GLY A 140 4.95 -7.80 -4.44
C GLY A 140 5.45 -6.57 -3.68
N VAL A 141 6.56 -5.97 -4.11
CA VAL A 141 7.15 -4.82 -3.45
C VAL A 141 6.88 -3.54 -4.23
N TYR A 142 7.39 -3.42 -5.46
CA TYR A 142 7.30 -2.15 -6.20
C TYR A 142 5.88 -1.74 -6.54
N LEU A 143 5.07 -2.63 -7.12
CA LEU A 143 3.69 -2.28 -7.49
C LEU A 143 2.86 -1.98 -6.26
N LYS A 144 2.96 -2.81 -5.21
CA LYS A 144 2.25 -2.61 -3.96
C LYS A 144 2.63 -1.28 -3.31
N SER A 145 3.94 -1.00 -3.17
CA SER A 145 4.42 0.26 -2.58
C SER A 145 4.00 1.49 -3.40
N THR A 146 4.01 1.38 -4.73
CA THR A 146 3.56 2.48 -5.61
C THR A 146 2.08 2.78 -5.40
N ILE A 147 1.24 1.75 -5.27
CA ILE A 147 -0.19 1.91 -5.01
C ILE A 147 -0.41 2.54 -3.63
N THR A 148 0.28 2.02 -2.60
CA THR A 148 0.20 2.58 -1.24
C THR A 148 0.61 4.06 -1.22
N LEU A 149 1.74 4.39 -1.85
CA LEU A 149 2.22 5.77 -1.93
C LEU A 149 1.20 6.69 -2.64
N PHE A 150 0.56 6.20 -3.70
CA PHE A 150 -0.49 6.96 -4.39
C PHE A 150 -1.69 7.24 -3.48
N ILE A 151 -2.13 6.24 -2.70
CA ILE A 151 -3.22 6.35 -1.73
C ILE A 151 -2.87 7.41 -0.66
N GLU A 152 -1.69 7.31 -0.08
CA GLU A 152 -1.19 8.21 0.96
C GLU A 152 -1.11 9.67 0.47
N ILE A 153 -0.55 9.88 -0.73
CA ILE A 153 -0.48 11.23 -1.33
C ILE A 153 -1.90 11.78 -1.55
N LEU A 154 -2.82 10.98 -2.05
CA LEU A 154 -4.19 11.40 -2.30
C LEU A 154 -4.89 11.77 -0.99
N LEU A 155 -4.75 10.94 0.04
CA LEU A 155 -5.31 11.18 1.38
C LEU A 155 -4.76 12.48 1.98
N VAL A 156 -3.43 12.63 2.00
CA VAL A 156 -2.77 13.84 2.54
C VAL A 156 -3.19 15.09 1.77
N SER A 157 -3.29 15.00 0.43
CA SER A 157 -3.71 16.14 -0.39
C SER A 157 -5.12 16.61 -0.07
N ILE A 158 -6.07 15.67 0.13
CA ILE A 158 -7.45 16.02 0.50
C ILE A 158 -7.50 16.59 1.91
N LEU A 159 -6.78 15.99 2.87
CA LEU A 159 -6.72 16.52 4.23
C LEU A 159 -6.13 17.94 4.27
N LEU A 160 -5.03 18.18 3.56
CA LEU A 160 -4.45 19.51 3.47
C LEU A 160 -5.43 20.51 2.84
N PHE A 161 -6.14 20.12 1.80
CA PHE A 161 -7.17 20.97 1.19
C PHE A 161 -8.26 21.36 2.19
N ILE A 162 -8.74 20.43 2.99
CA ILE A 162 -9.72 20.70 4.04
C ILE A 162 -9.14 21.64 5.11
N LEU A 163 -7.93 21.34 5.60
CA LEU A 163 -7.28 22.12 6.65
C LEU A 163 -6.97 23.56 6.21
N PHE A 164 -6.52 23.76 4.97
CA PHE A 164 -6.29 25.09 4.42
C PHE A 164 -7.55 25.95 4.34
N ASN A 165 -8.73 25.32 4.13
CA ASN A 165 -9.99 26.03 4.13
C ASN A 165 -10.50 26.34 5.56
N LEU A 166 -10.04 25.63 6.58
CA LEU A 166 -10.39 25.87 7.98
C LEU A 166 -9.50 26.96 8.62
N ASP A 167 -8.19 26.78 8.53
CA ASP A 167 -7.21 27.74 9.02
C ASP A 167 -5.90 27.65 8.21
N PHE A 168 -5.70 28.63 7.37
CA PHE A 168 -4.54 28.68 6.46
C PHE A 168 -3.22 28.78 7.24
N VAL A 169 -3.15 29.65 8.26
CA VAL A 169 -1.91 29.97 8.97
C VAL A 169 -1.43 28.77 9.79
N SER A 170 -2.29 28.20 10.60
CA SER A 170 -1.97 27.01 11.39
C SER A 170 -1.58 25.82 10.51
N THR A 171 -2.29 25.62 9.41
CA THR A 171 -1.98 24.54 8.45
C THR A 171 -0.60 24.71 7.82
N LEU A 172 -0.21 25.95 7.49
CA LEU A 172 1.11 26.24 6.94
C LEU A 172 2.23 25.90 7.95
N TYR A 173 2.06 26.26 9.22
CA TYR A 173 3.03 25.92 10.28
C TYR A 173 3.17 24.39 10.43
N PHE A 174 2.08 23.64 10.46
CA PHE A 174 2.11 22.19 10.53
C PHE A 174 2.80 21.58 9.31
N LEU A 175 2.49 22.08 8.11
CA LEU A 175 3.11 21.59 6.88
C LEU A 175 4.63 21.82 6.87
N LEU A 176 5.10 22.99 7.31
CA LEU A 176 6.52 23.29 7.42
C LEU A 176 7.21 22.38 8.44
N LEU A 177 6.60 22.19 9.61
CA LEU A 177 7.14 21.33 10.66
C LEU A 177 7.26 19.87 10.19
N PHE A 178 6.22 19.31 9.60
CA PHE A 178 6.24 17.93 9.10
C PHE A 178 7.16 17.76 7.90
N SER A 179 7.26 18.75 7.01
CA SER A 179 8.20 18.73 5.91
C SER A 179 9.64 18.73 6.41
N PHE A 180 9.95 19.54 7.41
CA PHE A 180 11.28 19.55 8.04
C PHE A 180 11.63 18.22 8.68
N LEU A 181 10.71 17.65 9.46
CA LEU A 181 10.89 16.30 10.05
C LEU A 181 11.08 15.22 8.98
N GLY A 182 10.29 15.24 7.93
CA GLY A 182 10.39 14.31 6.82
C GLY A 182 11.74 14.40 6.10
N LEU A 183 12.22 15.62 5.81
CA LEU A 183 13.54 15.83 5.22
C LEU A 183 14.67 15.38 6.14
N PHE A 184 14.55 15.63 7.44
CA PHE A 184 15.52 15.19 8.44
C PHE A 184 15.64 13.67 8.48
N VAL A 185 14.51 12.95 8.55
CA VAL A 185 14.48 11.48 8.51
C VAL A 185 15.06 10.96 7.19
N TYR A 186 14.64 11.54 6.05
CA TYR A 186 15.18 11.16 4.75
C TYR A 186 16.70 11.31 4.68
N TYR A 187 17.25 12.42 5.16
CA TYR A 187 18.69 12.66 5.13
C TYR A 187 19.48 11.66 5.97
N ILE A 188 18.97 11.29 7.16
CA ILE A 188 19.61 10.30 8.03
C ILE A 188 19.61 8.89 7.41
N PHE A 189 18.50 8.49 6.82
CA PHE A 189 18.30 7.11 6.39
C PHE A 189 18.69 6.84 4.94
N ARG A 190 18.75 7.85 4.08
CA ARG A 190 19.03 7.71 2.65
C ARG A 190 20.26 6.83 2.36
N ASN A 191 21.41 7.16 2.94
CA ASN A 191 22.66 6.44 2.67
C ASN A 191 22.61 4.99 3.21
N LYS A 192 22.00 4.81 4.38
CA LYS A 192 21.82 3.46 4.97
C LYS A 192 20.94 2.59 4.09
N LEU A 193 19.81 3.12 3.60
CA LEU A 193 18.88 2.38 2.74
C LEU A 193 19.52 1.98 1.41
N THR A 194 20.31 2.87 0.79
CA THR A 194 21.00 2.55 -0.47
C THR A 194 22.03 1.44 -0.26
N ASN A 195 22.82 1.50 0.81
CA ASN A 195 23.83 0.48 1.12
C ASN A 195 23.17 -0.87 1.47
N TYR A 196 22.11 -0.86 2.28
CA TYR A 196 21.38 -2.10 2.58
C TYR A 196 20.75 -2.72 1.31
N GLY A 197 20.21 -1.90 0.40
CA GLY A 197 19.66 -2.39 -0.85
C GLY A 197 20.69 -3.10 -1.73
N SER A 198 21.91 -2.58 -1.85
CA SER A 198 22.99 -3.24 -2.61
C SER A 198 23.43 -4.56 -1.96
N HIS A 199 23.60 -4.58 -0.65
CA HIS A 199 23.99 -5.79 0.10
C HIS A 199 22.91 -6.88 0.04
N ILE A 200 21.63 -6.53 0.12
CA ILE A 200 20.54 -7.50 0.00
C ILE A 200 20.63 -8.24 -1.34
N ASN A 201 20.82 -7.53 -2.46
CA ASN A 201 20.93 -8.14 -3.77
C ASN A 201 22.14 -9.09 -3.88
N GLU A 202 23.27 -8.74 -3.28
CA GLU A 202 24.47 -9.58 -3.25
C GLU A 202 24.25 -10.84 -2.39
N TYR A 203 23.66 -10.69 -1.21
CA TYR A 203 23.33 -11.82 -0.33
C TYR A 203 22.32 -12.79 -0.95
N TYR A 204 21.32 -12.31 -1.67
CA TYR A 204 20.38 -13.17 -2.39
C TYR A 204 21.07 -13.98 -3.49
N ALA A 205 21.97 -13.36 -4.25
CA ALA A 205 22.76 -14.10 -5.26
C ALA A 205 23.62 -15.19 -4.62
N LYS A 206 24.35 -14.88 -3.55
CA LYS A 206 25.18 -15.84 -2.78
C LYS A 206 24.30 -16.96 -2.19
N LYS A 207 23.15 -16.65 -1.63
CA LYS A 207 22.19 -17.63 -1.08
C LYS A 207 21.79 -18.68 -2.13
N LEU A 208 21.41 -18.25 -3.33
CA LEU A 208 21.03 -19.18 -4.39
C LEU A 208 22.19 -20.07 -4.86
N ILE A 209 23.39 -19.50 -4.96
CA ILE A 209 24.58 -20.28 -5.31
C ILE A 209 24.86 -21.34 -4.26
N ASN A 210 24.88 -20.95 -2.96
CA ASN A 210 25.15 -21.87 -1.85
C ASN A 210 24.09 -22.99 -1.75
N LEU A 211 22.81 -22.66 -1.96
CA LEU A 211 21.74 -23.67 -1.97
C LEU A 211 21.92 -24.67 -3.11
N ASN A 212 22.22 -24.20 -4.33
CA ASN A 212 22.46 -25.07 -5.46
C ASN A 212 23.70 -25.95 -5.25
N GLN A 213 24.78 -25.39 -4.70
CA GLN A 213 25.99 -26.17 -4.37
C GLN A 213 25.69 -27.23 -3.30
N GLY A 214 24.98 -26.87 -2.22
CA GLY A 214 24.60 -27.79 -1.16
C GLY A 214 23.76 -28.97 -1.69
N PHE A 215 22.78 -28.70 -2.55
CA PHE A 215 21.96 -29.78 -3.14
C PHE A 215 22.74 -30.63 -4.16
N ASN A 216 23.64 -30.04 -4.93
CA ASN A 216 24.45 -30.79 -5.87
C ASN A 216 25.49 -31.67 -5.18
N SER A 217 26.02 -31.23 -4.03
CA SER A 217 27.01 -31.99 -3.23
C SER A 217 26.36 -33.06 -2.33
N PHE A 218 25.04 -33.20 -2.35
CA PHE A 218 24.33 -34.18 -1.50
C PHE A 218 24.79 -35.63 -1.78
N LYS A 219 25.15 -35.96 -3.04
CA LYS A 219 25.71 -37.28 -3.42
C LYS A 219 27.12 -37.53 -2.90
N GLU A 220 27.87 -36.48 -2.57
CA GLU A 220 29.25 -36.58 -2.08
C GLU A 220 29.30 -36.60 -0.56
N ILE A 221 28.22 -36.22 0.13
CA ILE A 221 28.12 -36.14 1.59
C ILE A 221 27.59 -37.48 2.19
N ASN A 222 26.83 -38.25 1.40
CA ASN A 222 26.32 -39.59 1.71
C ASN A 222 27.04 -40.67 0.90
#